data_bca0588df2a05373d71cf57357df226f
#
_entry.id   bca0588df2a05373d71cf57357df226f
#
_cell.length_a   1.000
_cell.length_b   1.000
_cell.length_c   1.000
_cell.angle_alpha   90.00
_cell.angle_beta   90.00
_cell.angle_gamma   90.00
#
_symmetry.space_group_name_H-M   'P 1'
#
loop_
_entity.id
_entity.type
_entity.pdbx_description
1 polymer ?
#
loop_
_entity_poly.entity_id
_entity_poly.type
_entity_poly.pdbx_seq_one_letter_code
_entity_poly.pdbx_strand_id
1 'polypeptide(L)'
;MKHKLITLSILILTFCSSFGQSPDLPNDFLSKEWHKERRQKLRESMLANSVAIFFANAVRNRSNDVDYVYHQDPDFFYLTGYREPEAVLLIFKDNQTAANGTVYNEIIFVQERNALREMWTGRRIGAEGTKNLLGFEQAFNGSQFKKYNVEFSKFSEILFYDFQNDVRDNPRDSTDLYSLIEQFKEKVNYPKKDNSLSVAKEQPKNNLNLRGLHSLMAGLRGVKTTEEIELLRKAVMISCVGQVEVMKAIEPGMSEREIQGIHEYVFKKYQAEDLGYPSIVGGGHNGCILHYTDNYKPSLDNKELILMDLGAEFHGYTADITRTIPVNGKFSPEQKQIYELVLLAQEASMKACKPGVELSHLTVVSREVVNKGLVELGIIQTETEKHLFFPHGVSHHIGLDVHDKGHRVLEPNMAITIEPGVYIPNNSATDPKWWGIAVRIEDDFLITKEGCELLSGYAPRTVADIEAMMKQPSPLQKFKLPELEPKKK
;
A
#
# COMPACT_ATOMS: atom_id res chain seq x y z
N MET A 1 57.80 -29.10 53.91
CA MET A 1 56.76 -28.10 53.67
C MET A 1 56.74 -27.72 52.16
N LYS A 2 55.77 -28.21 51.40
CA LYS A 2 55.69 -27.98 49.95
C LYS A 2 54.57 -26.99 49.71
N HIS A 3 54.88 -25.78 49.22
CA HIS A 3 53.90 -24.79 48.79
C HIS A 3 53.37 -25.19 47.40
N LYS A 4 52.06 -25.41 47.27
CA LYS A 4 51.37 -25.52 46.01
C LYS A 4 50.92 -24.12 45.58
N LEU A 5 51.49 -23.62 44.47
CA LEU A 5 50.96 -22.47 43.75
C LEU A 5 49.69 -22.92 43.02
N ILE A 6 48.58 -22.26 43.31
CA ILE A 6 47.33 -22.38 42.55
C ILE A 6 47.35 -21.26 41.52
N THR A 7 47.49 -21.61 40.25
CA THR A 7 47.40 -20.70 39.13
C THR A 7 45.92 -20.54 38.77
N LEU A 8 45.35 -19.39 39.01
CA LEU A 8 43.97 -19.04 38.66
C LEU A 8 43.95 -18.57 37.19
N SER A 9 43.52 -19.44 36.29
CA SER A 9 43.32 -19.09 34.88
C SER A 9 41.99 -18.35 34.74
N ILE A 10 42.05 -17.03 34.50
CA ILE A 10 40.89 -16.20 34.15
C ILE A 10 40.56 -16.46 32.68
N LEU A 11 39.48 -17.20 32.44
CA LEU A 11 38.92 -17.43 31.13
C LEU A 11 38.13 -16.16 30.73
N ILE A 12 38.73 -15.30 29.92
CA ILE A 12 38.02 -14.17 29.31
C ILE A 12 37.16 -14.75 28.20
N LEU A 13 35.85 -14.93 28.48
CA LEU A 13 34.84 -15.17 27.47
C LEU A 13 34.62 -13.88 26.69
N THR A 14 35.29 -13.74 25.57
CA THR A 14 34.92 -12.78 24.54
C THR A 14 33.59 -13.20 23.97
N PHE A 15 32.50 -12.55 24.42
CA PHE A 15 31.25 -12.58 23.72
C PHE A 15 31.44 -11.88 22.37
N CYS A 16 31.80 -12.63 21.35
CA CYS A 16 31.54 -12.25 19.98
C CYS A 16 30.02 -12.23 19.83
N SER A 17 29.41 -11.08 20.05
CA SER A 17 28.04 -10.82 19.57
C SER A 17 28.10 -10.90 18.05
N SER A 18 27.83 -12.08 17.51
CA SER A 18 27.45 -12.27 16.12
C SER A 18 26.15 -11.46 15.94
N PHE A 19 26.28 -10.31 15.29
CA PHE A 19 25.15 -9.59 14.73
C PHE A 19 24.64 -10.38 13.52
N GLY A 20 24.13 -11.59 13.76
CA GLY A 20 23.29 -12.32 12.82
C GLY A 20 21.93 -11.62 12.76
N GLN A 21 21.26 -11.71 11.63
CA GLN A 21 19.85 -11.38 11.50
C GLN A 21 19.11 -11.95 12.72
N SER A 22 18.25 -11.15 13.33
CA SER A 22 17.39 -11.68 14.40
C SER A 22 16.65 -12.89 13.84
N PRO A 23 16.72 -14.08 14.47
CA PRO A 23 16.04 -15.28 13.97
C PRO A 23 14.50 -15.11 13.94
N ASP A 24 13.99 -14.00 14.48
CA ASP A 24 12.59 -13.67 14.60
C ASP A 24 12.07 -12.76 13.46
N LEU A 25 12.92 -12.35 12.51
CA LEU A 25 12.50 -11.53 11.37
C LEU A 25 12.25 -12.41 10.13
N PRO A 26 11.19 -12.13 9.35
CA PRO A 26 11.01 -12.75 8.05
C PRO A 26 12.25 -12.56 7.18
N ASN A 27 12.60 -13.57 6.40
CA ASN A 27 13.80 -13.58 5.55
C ASN A 27 13.48 -13.49 4.04
N ASP A 28 12.21 -13.29 3.70
CA ASP A 28 11.70 -13.22 2.35
C ASP A 28 11.40 -11.79 1.86
N PHE A 29 11.91 -10.77 2.57
CA PHE A 29 11.96 -9.39 2.09
C PHE A 29 12.93 -9.24 0.92
N LEU A 30 12.73 -8.20 0.12
CA LEU A 30 13.67 -7.82 -0.93
C LEU A 30 15.08 -7.61 -0.37
N SER A 31 16.08 -8.08 -1.11
CA SER A 31 17.47 -8.06 -0.64
C SER A 31 18.06 -6.65 -0.63
N LYS A 32 19.11 -6.44 0.18
CA LYS A 32 19.84 -5.15 0.19
C LYS A 32 20.46 -4.83 -1.18
N GLU A 33 20.84 -5.84 -1.93
CA GLU A 33 21.38 -5.73 -3.30
C GLU A 33 20.31 -5.19 -4.24
N TRP A 34 19.07 -5.68 -4.12
CA TRP A 34 17.93 -5.19 -4.88
C TRP A 34 17.68 -3.69 -4.60
N HIS A 35 17.60 -3.29 -3.34
CA HIS A 35 17.42 -1.87 -2.96
C HIS A 35 18.59 -1.00 -3.46
N LYS A 36 19.83 -1.49 -3.39
CA LYS A 36 21.00 -0.80 -3.92
C LYS A 36 20.90 -0.60 -5.43
N GLU A 37 20.43 -1.60 -6.16
CA GLU A 37 20.19 -1.46 -7.62
C GLU A 37 19.11 -0.43 -7.91
N ARG A 38 18.00 -0.36 -7.13
CA ARG A 38 16.97 0.69 -7.31
C ARG A 38 17.55 2.09 -7.11
N ARG A 39 18.37 2.30 -6.08
CA ARG A 39 19.08 3.57 -5.88
C ARG A 39 20.01 3.89 -7.05
N GLN A 40 20.68 2.89 -7.61
CA GLN A 40 21.51 3.07 -8.80
C GLN A 40 20.68 3.49 -10.02
N LYS A 41 19.53 2.84 -10.26
CA LYS A 41 18.61 3.20 -11.35
C LYS A 41 18.05 4.61 -11.21
N LEU A 42 17.75 5.04 -9.98
CA LEU A 42 17.35 6.42 -9.72
C LEU A 42 18.49 7.39 -10.12
N ARG A 43 19.73 7.14 -9.68
CA ARG A 43 20.89 7.97 -10.05
C ARG A 43 21.08 8.06 -11.56
N GLU A 44 20.92 6.95 -12.28
CA GLU A 44 21.04 6.93 -13.75
C GLU A 44 20.04 7.88 -14.41
N SER A 45 18.83 8.00 -13.86
CA SER A 45 17.74 8.82 -14.39
C SER A 45 17.80 10.30 -13.97
N MET A 46 18.62 10.66 -12.96
CA MET A 46 18.77 12.03 -12.50
C MET A 46 19.66 12.87 -13.44
N LEU A 47 19.45 14.17 -13.44
CA LEU A 47 20.30 15.12 -14.18
C LEU A 47 21.68 15.25 -13.51
N ALA A 48 22.70 15.59 -14.30
CA ALA A 48 24.05 15.86 -13.78
C ALA A 48 24.01 16.97 -12.72
N ASN A 49 24.86 16.84 -11.71
CA ASN A 49 24.97 17.78 -10.59
C ASN A 49 23.64 17.98 -9.83
N SER A 50 22.88 16.90 -9.62
CA SER A 50 21.65 16.91 -8.83
C SER A 50 21.75 16.02 -7.59
N VAL A 51 20.86 16.27 -6.61
CA VAL A 51 20.69 15.47 -5.40
C VAL A 51 19.21 15.24 -5.13
N ALA A 52 18.84 14.00 -4.81
CA ALA A 52 17.49 13.62 -4.40
C ALA A 52 17.44 13.37 -2.89
N ILE A 53 16.43 13.92 -2.23
CA ILE A 53 16.23 13.79 -0.79
C ILE A 53 14.88 13.12 -0.53
N PHE A 54 14.91 12.07 0.30
CA PHE A 54 13.74 11.36 0.75
C PHE A 54 13.70 11.37 2.28
N PHE A 55 12.52 11.58 2.83
CA PHE A 55 12.25 11.50 4.25
C PHE A 55 11.42 10.24 4.55
N ALA A 56 11.68 9.64 5.71
CA ALA A 56 10.81 8.60 6.24
C ALA A 56 9.38 9.14 6.45
N ASN A 57 8.40 8.25 6.56
CA ASN A 57 7.03 8.66 6.83
C ASN A 57 6.89 9.21 8.26
N ALA A 58 5.84 10.00 8.50
CA ALA A 58 5.51 10.50 9.82
C ALA A 58 4.90 9.39 10.70
N VAL A 59 5.27 9.36 11.97
CA VAL A 59 4.53 8.63 12.99
C VAL A 59 3.22 9.38 13.25
N ARG A 60 2.09 8.70 13.10
CA ARG A 60 0.76 9.28 13.25
C ARG A 60 0.13 8.90 14.57
N ASN A 61 -0.27 9.90 15.32
CA ASN A 61 -0.90 9.71 16.61
C ASN A 61 -2.38 9.32 16.45
N ARG A 62 -2.78 8.28 17.18
CA ARG A 62 -4.16 7.86 17.25
C ARG A 62 -4.91 8.59 18.38
N SER A 63 -4.32 8.59 19.61
CA SER A 63 -4.94 9.18 20.78
C SER A 63 -3.92 9.30 21.91
N ASN A 64 -3.74 10.48 22.49
CA ASN A 64 -2.80 10.76 23.60
C ASN A 64 -1.37 10.25 23.30
N ASP A 65 -0.96 9.19 23.98
CA ASP A 65 0.35 8.53 23.89
C ASP A 65 0.33 7.24 23.04
N VAL A 66 -0.79 6.98 22.34
CA VAL A 66 -0.96 5.82 21.46
C VAL A 66 -0.87 6.27 20.01
N ASP A 67 0.05 5.69 19.26
CA ASP A 67 0.20 5.93 17.84
C ASP A 67 -0.50 4.83 17.01
N TYR A 68 -0.80 5.12 15.74
CA TYR A 68 -1.13 4.10 14.75
C TYR A 68 0.09 3.22 14.47
N VAL A 69 -0.15 2.02 13.95
CA VAL A 69 0.93 1.18 13.43
C VAL A 69 1.70 1.99 12.38
N TYR A 70 3.02 2.01 12.52
CA TYR A 70 3.88 2.77 11.62
C TYR A 70 3.94 2.11 10.25
N HIS A 71 3.69 2.88 9.21
CA HIS A 71 3.87 2.48 7.82
C HIS A 71 4.89 3.40 7.16
N GLN A 72 5.93 2.82 6.55
CA GLN A 72 7.01 3.58 5.93
C GLN A 72 6.53 4.25 4.64
N ASP A 73 7.14 5.39 4.29
CA ASP A 73 6.95 6.00 2.97
C ASP A 73 7.33 5.00 1.87
N PRO A 74 6.45 4.74 0.89
CA PRO A 74 6.68 3.72 -0.13
C PRO A 74 7.95 3.94 -0.97
N ASP A 75 8.30 5.19 -1.31
CA ASP A 75 9.52 5.50 -2.06
C ASP A 75 10.76 5.33 -1.20
N PHE A 76 10.68 5.74 0.07
CA PHE A 76 11.76 5.54 1.03
C PHE A 76 12.05 4.06 1.24
N PHE A 77 10.98 3.27 1.45
CA PHE A 77 11.09 1.81 1.59
C PHE A 77 11.67 1.16 0.32
N TYR A 78 11.14 1.52 -0.86
CA TYR A 78 11.60 1.01 -2.15
C TYR A 78 13.11 1.21 -2.37
N LEU A 79 13.61 2.36 -1.96
CA LEU A 79 15.03 2.71 -2.13
C LEU A 79 15.93 2.12 -1.04
N THR A 80 15.41 1.84 0.15
CA THR A 80 16.26 1.53 1.31
C THR A 80 16.04 0.17 1.95
N GLY A 81 14.83 -0.36 1.94
CA GLY A 81 14.39 -1.45 2.79
C GLY A 81 14.30 -1.08 4.28
N TYR A 82 14.47 0.21 4.62
CA TYR A 82 14.41 0.70 6.00
C TYR A 82 12.97 0.88 6.45
N ARG A 83 12.60 0.30 7.59
CA ARG A 83 11.22 0.21 8.07
C ARG A 83 10.94 1.01 9.35
N GLU A 84 11.91 1.77 9.81
CA GLU A 84 11.79 2.58 11.02
C GLU A 84 11.53 4.05 10.66
N PRO A 85 10.89 4.84 11.54
CA PRO A 85 10.67 6.27 11.31
C PRO A 85 11.95 7.10 11.46
N GLU A 86 11.80 8.42 11.33
CA GLU A 86 12.81 9.42 11.68
C GLU A 86 14.12 9.23 10.92
N ALA A 87 14.05 9.15 9.59
CA ALA A 87 15.20 8.98 8.75
C ALA A 87 15.18 9.94 7.54
N VAL A 88 16.34 10.24 7.01
CA VAL A 88 16.51 10.99 5.78
C VAL A 88 17.59 10.36 4.90
N LEU A 89 17.27 10.17 3.61
CA LEU A 89 18.14 9.61 2.59
C LEU A 89 18.52 10.72 1.59
N LEU A 90 19.80 10.81 1.27
CA LEU A 90 20.32 11.64 0.20
C LEU A 90 20.94 10.74 -0.87
N ILE A 91 20.56 10.94 -2.12
CA ILE A 91 21.12 10.25 -3.29
C ILE A 91 21.68 11.32 -4.24
N PHE A 92 22.98 11.26 -4.49
CA PHE A 92 23.68 12.19 -5.36
C PHE A 92 23.84 11.57 -6.76
N LYS A 93 23.56 12.34 -7.80
CA LYS A 93 23.85 11.91 -9.19
C LYS A 93 25.31 11.58 -9.38
N ASP A 94 26.17 12.48 -8.95
CA ASP A 94 27.61 12.40 -9.12
C ASP A 94 28.28 12.05 -7.79
N ASN A 95 29.44 11.39 -7.86
CA ASN A 95 30.21 11.07 -6.69
C ASN A 95 30.61 12.30 -5.90
N GLN A 96 30.49 12.23 -4.59
CA GLN A 96 30.93 13.21 -3.62
C GLN A 96 32.22 12.71 -2.95
N THR A 97 33.01 13.63 -2.40
CA THR A 97 34.21 13.28 -1.64
C THR A 97 34.12 13.90 -0.25
N ALA A 98 34.16 13.05 0.77
CA ALA A 98 34.21 13.49 2.17
C ALA A 98 35.58 14.11 2.52
N ALA A 99 35.64 14.85 3.63
CA ALA A 99 36.88 15.50 4.09
C ALA A 99 38.02 14.50 4.36
N ASN A 100 37.72 13.26 4.64
CA ASN A 100 38.68 12.16 4.83
C ASN A 100 39.08 11.46 3.52
N GLY A 101 38.62 11.93 2.36
CA GLY A 101 38.90 11.36 1.05
C GLY A 101 37.99 10.23 0.62
N THR A 102 37.01 9.81 1.45
CA THR A 102 36.06 8.77 1.09
C THR A 102 35.13 9.27 -0.02
N VAL A 103 35.02 8.50 -1.10
CA VAL A 103 34.11 8.75 -2.21
C VAL A 103 32.78 8.07 -1.97
N TYR A 104 31.67 8.77 -2.15
CA TYR A 104 30.31 8.24 -1.93
C TYR A 104 29.31 8.93 -2.86
N ASN A 105 28.16 8.33 -3.06
CA ASN A 105 27.05 8.93 -3.82
C ASN A 105 25.68 8.74 -3.17
N GLU A 106 25.63 8.26 -1.94
CA GLU A 106 24.43 8.15 -1.12
C GLU A 106 24.78 8.26 0.36
N ILE A 107 23.88 8.83 1.14
CA ILE A 107 24.00 8.93 2.61
C ILE A 107 22.61 8.70 3.20
N ILE A 108 22.57 7.95 4.30
CA ILE A 108 21.35 7.83 5.10
C ILE A 108 21.60 8.23 6.55
N PHE A 109 20.68 9.00 7.12
CA PHE A 109 20.63 9.33 8.54
C PHE A 109 19.43 8.64 9.15
N VAL A 110 19.65 7.93 10.25
CA VAL A 110 18.66 7.02 10.87
C VAL A 110 18.60 7.23 12.37
N GLN A 111 17.58 6.65 13.00
CA GLN A 111 17.49 6.66 14.45
C GLN A 111 18.73 6.06 15.11
N GLU A 112 19.19 6.69 16.18
CA GLU A 112 20.25 6.15 17.02
C GLU A 112 19.73 4.98 17.87
N ARG A 113 20.56 3.96 18.06
CA ARG A 113 20.31 2.89 19.00
C ARG A 113 20.28 3.43 20.43
N ASN A 114 19.24 3.10 21.18
CA ASN A 114 19.09 3.50 22.56
C ASN A 114 18.34 2.42 23.34
N ALA A 115 19.04 1.73 24.23
CA ALA A 115 18.49 0.59 24.98
C ALA A 115 17.22 0.93 25.77
N LEU A 116 17.14 2.13 26.36
CA LEU A 116 15.95 2.55 27.09
C LEU A 116 14.76 2.79 26.15
N ARG A 117 14.97 3.47 25.03
CA ARG A 117 13.90 3.67 24.04
C ARG A 117 13.49 2.36 23.37
N GLU A 118 14.45 1.49 23.06
CA GLU A 118 14.18 0.17 22.46
C GLU A 118 13.32 -0.74 23.37
N MET A 119 13.40 -0.58 24.68
CA MET A 119 12.50 -1.26 25.62
C MET A 119 11.02 -0.83 25.47
N TRP A 120 10.77 0.40 25.01
CA TRP A 120 9.42 0.94 24.88
C TRP A 120 8.87 0.85 23.47
N THR A 121 9.70 1.11 22.45
CA THR A 121 9.25 1.29 21.07
C THR A 121 9.74 0.20 20.12
N GLY A 122 10.42 -0.82 20.62
CA GLY A 122 11.00 -1.89 19.83
C GLY A 122 12.45 -1.64 19.42
N ARG A 123 13.05 -2.66 18.85
CA ARG A 123 14.46 -2.67 18.41
C ARG A 123 14.69 -1.63 17.31
N ARG A 124 15.87 -1.02 17.31
CA ARG A 124 16.35 -0.12 16.26
C ARG A 124 17.62 -0.70 15.63
N ILE A 125 17.73 -0.65 14.32
CA ILE A 125 18.94 -1.14 13.64
C ILE A 125 20.10 -0.16 13.76
N GLY A 126 19.85 1.14 13.88
CA GLY A 126 20.86 2.20 13.98
C GLY A 126 21.77 2.28 12.76
N ALA A 127 22.76 3.18 12.80
CA ALA A 127 23.67 3.40 11.69
C ALA A 127 24.46 2.13 11.30
N GLU A 128 24.97 1.38 12.28
CA GLU A 128 25.74 0.14 12.00
C GLU A 128 24.86 -0.97 11.43
N GLY A 129 23.64 -1.15 11.95
CA GLY A 129 22.67 -2.10 11.38
C GLY A 129 22.29 -1.70 9.95
N THR A 130 22.12 -0.42 9.68
CA THR A 130 21.84 0.10 8.34
C THR A 130 22.97 -0.22 7.35
N LYS A 131 24.22 -0.10 7.75
CA LYS A 131 25.35 -0.52 6.91
C LYS A 131 25.34 -2.03 6.64
N ASN A 132 25.18 -2.82 7.67
CA ASN A 132 25.32 -4.28 7.58
C ASN A 132 24.12 -4.97 6.90
N LEU A 133 22.91 -4.56 7.26
CA LEU A 133 21.66 -5.21 6.81
C LEU A 133 21.11 -4.60 5.53
N LEU A 134 21.29 -3.28 5.31
CA LEU A 134 20.73 -2.57 4.17
C LEU A 134 21.77 -2.14 3.13
N GLY A 135 23.06 -2.42 3.38
CA GLY A 135 24.15 -2.25 2.43
C GLY A 135 24.55 -0.79 2.15
N PHE A 136 24.29 0.13 3.08
CA PHE A 136 24.76 1.50 2.98
C PHE A 136 26.22 1.63 3.44
N GLU A 137 27.06 2.26 2.64
CA GLU A 137 28.45 2.55 3.06
C GLU A 137 28.49 3.78 3.98
N GLN A 138 27.63 4.77 3.71
CA GLN A 138 27.51 6.02 4.47
C GLN A 138 26.18 6.05 5.23
N ALA A 139 26.17 5.53 6.46
CA ALA A 139 25.02 5.60 7.36
C ALA A 139 25.45 6.25 8.68
N PHE A 140 24.65 7.20 9.14
CA PHE A 140 24.91 8.02 10.31
C PHE A 140 23.68 8.12 11.22
N ASN A 141 23.90 8.49 12.49
CA ASN A 141 22.80 8.82 13.38
C ASN A 141 22.14 10.14 12.98
N GLY A 142 20.83 10.28 13.14
CA GLY A 142 20.06 11.49 12.83
C GLY A 142 20.63 12.75 13.50
N SER A 143 21.19 12.62 14.71
CA SER A 143 21.86 13.71 15.44
C SER A 143 23.06 14.34 14.69
N GLN A 144 23.60 13.63 13.72
CA GLN A 144 24.70 14.13 12.89
C GLN A 144 24.22 14.93 11.67
N PHE A 145 22.95 14.84 11.28
CA PHE A 145 22.43 15.50 10.07
C PHE A 145 22.63 17.02 10.08
N LYS A 146 22.33 17.67 11.22
CA LYS A 146 22.51 19.11 11.35
C LYS A 146 23.95 19.57 11.03
N LYS A 147 24.93 18.81 11.52
CA LYS A 147 26.36 19.14 11.42
C LYS A 147 27.02 18.62 10.15
N TYR A 148 26.36 17.68 9.45
CA TYR A 148 26.93 17.10 8.25
C TYR A 148 26.94 18.13 7.12
N ASN A 149 28.13 18.37 6.56
CA ASN A 149 28.32 19.42 5.57
C ASN A 149 27.98 18.91 4.17
N VAL A 150 26.78 19.25 3.69
CA VAL A 150 26.39 19.15 2.28
C VAL A 150 26.15 20.56 1.76
N GLU A 151 26.94 21.00 0.78
CA GLU A 151 26.81 22.33 0.18
C GLU A 151 25.71 22.32 -0.90
N PHE A 152 24.45 22.36 -0.47
CA PHE A 152 23.27 22.26 -1.36
C PHE A 152 23.23 23.34 -2.45
N SER A 153 23.84 24.52 -2.20
CA SER A 153 23.92 25.61 -3.19
C SER A 153 24.76 25.27 -4.41
N LYS A 154 25.60 24.24 -4.36
CA LYS A 154 26.44 23.80 -5.49
C LYS A 154 25.69 22.88 -6.47
N PHE A 155 24.55 22.31 -6.07
CA PHE A 155 23.77 21.47 -6.97
C PHE A 155 22.91 22.30 -7.92
N SER A 156 22.85 21.90 -9.17
CA SER A 156 21.96 22.49 -10.17
C SER A 156 20.50 22.22 -9.90
N GLU A 157 20.21 21.09 -9.20
CA GLU A 157 18.86 20.67 -8.87
C GLU A 157 18.85 19.88 -7.56
N ILE A 158 17.89 20.19 -6.70
CA ILE A 158 17.61 19.51 -5.43
C ILE A 158 16.19 18.97 -5.53
N LEU A 159 16.07 17.64 -5.66
CA LEU A 159 14.82 16.92 -5.84
C LEU A 159 14.27 16.44 -4.48
N PHE A 160 13.04 16.78 -4.16
CA PHE A 160 12.35 16.29 -2.96
C PHE A 160 10.85 16.45 -3.11
N TYR A 161 10.06 15.81 -2.23
CA TYR A 161 8.61 15.95 -2.20
C TYR A 161 8.16 17.13 -1.34
N ASP A 162 6.93 17.60 -1.57
CA ASP A 162 6.27 18.50 -0.63
C ASP A 162 6.26 17.88 0.77
N PHE A 163 6.55 18.69 1.78
CA PHE A 163 6.57 18.22 3.16
C PHE A 163 5.16 17.89 3.64
N GLN A 164 5.03 16.78 4.36
CA GLN A 164 3.78 16.39 5.00
C GLN A 164 3.34 17.44 6.04
N ASN A 165 2.06 17.72 6.10
CA ASN A 165 1.50 18.73 6.99
C ASN A 165 1.21 18.21 8.42
N ASP A 166 1.26 16.89 8.61
CA ASP A 166 0.91 16.18 9.82
C ASP A 166 2.12 15.66 10.61
N VAL A 167 3.31 16.14 10.28
CA VAL A 167 4.53 15.82 11.04
C VAL A 167 4.52 16.57 12.35
N ARG A 168 4.55 15.81 13.46
CA ARG A 168 4.55 16.37 14.82
C ARG A 168 5.96 16.71 15.25
N ASP A 169 6.10 17.87 15.91
CA ASP A 169 7.33 18.26 16.61
C ASP A 169 7.39 17.59 17.99
N ASN A 170 8.50 16.95 18.29
CA ASN A 170 8.86 16.56 19.64
C ASN A 170 10.01 17.46 20.14
N PRO A 171 9.72 18.54 20.87
CA PRO A 171 10.75 19.51 21.31
C PRO A 171 11.87 18.92 22.16
N ARG A 172 11.71 17.68 22.64
CA ARG A 172 12.72 16.95 23.41
C ARG A 172 13.62 16.05 22.56
N ASP A 173 13.34 15.96 21.24
CA ASP A 173 14.07 15.09 20.32
C ASP A 173 14.46 15.86 19.05
N SER A 174 15.66 16.39 19.02
CA SER A 174 16.19 17.12 17.83
C SER A 174 16.50 16.19 16.64
N THR A 175 16.13 14.91 16.74
CA THR A 175 16.35 13.89 15.69
C THR A 175 15.05 13.27 15.19
N ASP A 176 13.92 13.80 15.67
CA ASP A 176 12.61 13.43 15.14
C ASP A 176 12.45 13.93 13.67
N LEU A 177 11.47 13.42 12.96
CA LEU A 177 11.26 13.75 11.56
C LEU A 177 11.04 15.25 11.34
N TYR A 178 10.30 15.90 12.23
CA TYR A 178 10.09 17.36 12.17
C TYR A 178 11.40 18.12 12.21
N SER A 179 12.26 17.81 13.16
CA SER A 179 13.57 18.42 13.31
C SER A 179 14.49 18.16 12.11
N LEU A 180 14.47 16.94 11.55
CA LEU A 180 15.22 16.61 10.34
C LEU A 180 14.75 17.43 9.13
N ILE A 181 13.44 17.60 8.97
CA ILE A 181 12.85 18.43 7.91
C ILE A 181 13.25 19.91 8.09
N GLU A 182 13.13 20.47 9.30
CA GLU A 182 13.51 21.87 9.57
C GLU A 182 15.00 22.10 9.34
N GLN A 183 15.86 21.17 9.75
CA GLN A 183 17.29 21.23 9.47
C GLN A 183 17.58 21.19 7.96
N PHE A 184 16.84 20.40 7.19
CA PHE A 184 16.95 20.41 5.73
C PHE A 184 16.51 21.76 5.14
N LYS A 185 15.35 22.29 5.58
CA LYS A 185 14.86 23.61 5.15
C LYS A 185 15.88 24.72 5.40
N GLU A 186 16.54 24.70 6.58
CA GLU A 186 17.62 25.62 6.90
C GLU A 186 18.80 25.48 5.92
N LYS A 187 19.23 24.25 5.62
CA LYS A 187 20.37 23.95 4.73
C LYS A 187 20.15 24.41 3.29
N VAL A 188 18.91 24.38 2.80
CA VAL A 188 18.56 24.77 1.42
C VAL A 188 17.99 26.19 1.32
N ASN A 189 17.96 26.96 2.43
CA ASN A 189 17.32 28.27 2.51
C ASN A 189 15.86 28.21 1.98
N TYR A 190 15.08 27.20 2.43
CA TYR A 190 13.71 27.01 1.99
C TYR A 190 12.87 28.26 2.30
N PRO A 191 12.07 28.76 1.34
CA PRO A 191 11.28 29.98 1.55
C PRO A 191 10.30 29.81 2.72
N LYS A 192 10.33 30.75 3.67
CA LYS A 192 9.33 30.81 4.74
C LYS A 192 7.99 31.25 4.11
N LYS A 193 6.91 30.55 4.44
CA LYS A 193 5.56 30.99 4.05
C LYS A 193 5.28 32.35 4.69
N ASP A 194 5.17 33.38 3.86
CA ASP A 194 4.62 34.65 4.31
C ASP A 194 3.11 34.49 4.44
N ASN A 195 2.53 34.82 5.61
CA ASN A 195 1.10 34.68 5.92
C ASN A 195 0.23 35.70 5.18
N SER A 196 0.74 36.42 4.20
CA SER A 196 -0.05 37.34 3.40
C SER A 196 -0.91 36.59 2.36
N LEU A 197 -2.20 36.84 2.39
CA LEU A 197 -3.29 36.22 1.62
C LEU A 197 -3.26 36.44 0.10
N SER A 198 -2.12 36.69 -0.49
CA SER A 198 -2.00 36.84 -1.93
C SER A 198 -0.63 36.40 -2.40
N VAL A 199 -0.50 35.19 -2.85
CA VAL A 199 0.54 34.91 -3.85
C VAL A 199 0.13 33.71 -4.70
N ALA A 200 0.06 33.95 -6.01
CA ALA A 200 0.31 32.92 -7.02
C ALA A 200 1.52 32.09 -6.59
N LYS A 201 1.45 30.76 -6.76
CA LYS A 201 2.54 29.83 -6.50
C LYS A 201 3.72 30.19 -7.39
N GLU A 202 4.50 31.22 -7.01
CA GLU A 202 5.81 31.41 -7.59
C GLU A 202 6.65 30.21 -7.16
N GLN A 203 7.10 29.44 -8.13
CA GLN A 203 8.14 28.45 -7.88
C GLN A 203 9.34 29.19 -7.29
N PRO A 204 9.94 28.69 -6.23
CA PRO A 204 11.16 29.30 -5.71
C PRO A 204 12.17 29.41 -6.85
N LYS A 205 12.77 30.57 -7.02
CA LYS A 205 13.81 30.86 -8.04
C LYS A 205 15.12 30.09 -7.77
N ASN A 206 15.07 29.10 -6.95
CA ASN A 206 16.18 28.31 -6.45
C ASN A 206 16.17 26.94 -7.19
N ASN A 207 17.27 26.24 -7.11
CA ASN A 207 17.48 24.89 -7.62
C ASN A 207 16.57 23.81 -6.97
N LEU A 208 15.52 24.20 -6.26
CA LEU A 208 14.58 23.30 -5.58
C LEU A 208 13.51 22.78 -6.55
N ASN A 209 13.39 21.47 -6.68
CA ASN A 209 12.41 20.82 -7.54
C ASN A 209 11.55 19.82 -6.74
N LEU A 210 10.29 20.19 -6.49
CA LEU A 210 9.31 19.39 -5.74
C LEU A 210 8.53 18.40 -6.61
N ARG A 211 8.68 18.47 -7.94
CA ARG A 211 7.90 17.66 -8.89
C ARG A 211 8.71 16.56 -9.57
N GLY A 212 10.02 16.72 -9.69
CA GLY A 212 10.87 15.83 -10.46
C GLY A 212 10.85 14.39 -9.95
N LEU A 213 10.81 14.19 -8.63
CA LEU A 213 10.77 12.85 -8.04
C LEU A 213 9.52 12.05 -8.43
N HIS A 214 8.36 12.70 -8.62
CA HIS A 214 7.14 11.99 -9.02
C HIS A 214 7.34 11.22 -10.33
N SER A 215 7.92 11.84 -11.34
CA SER A 215 8.17 11.19 -12.63
C SER A 215 9.25 10.12 -12.55
N LEU A 216 10.34 10.40 -11.82
CA LEU A 216 11.46 9.47 -11.67
C LEU A 216 11.02 8.21 -10.93
N MET A 217 10.27 8.35 -9.84
CA MET A 217 9.79 7.21 -9.07
C MET A 217 8.65 6.46 -9.79
N ALA A 218 7.79 7.15 -10.55
CA ALA A 218 6.81 6.49 -11.41
C ALA A 218 7.47 5.62 -12.48
N GLY A 219 8.59 6.07 -13.05
CA GLY A 219 9.38 5.28 -14.00
C GLY A 219 10.02 4.04 -13.38
N LEU A 220 10.40 4.10 -12.09
CA LEU A 220 11.00 2.96 -11.38
C LEU A 220 9.96 1.98 -10.85
N ARG A 221 8.90 2.47 -10.21
CA ARG A 221 7.89 1.65 -9.52
C ARG A 221 6.81 1.14 -10.47
N GLY A 222 6.57 1.83 -11.59
CA GLY A 222 5.52 1.47 -12.55
C GLY A 222 5.75 0.09 -13.18
N VAL A 223 6.99 -0.19 -13.61
CA VAL A 223 7.37 -1.48 -14.19
C VAL A 223 8.05 -2.33 -13.12
N LYS A 224 7.37 -3.39 -12.69
CA LYS A 224 7.80 -4.25 -11.58
C LYS A 224 8.95 -5.17 -11.99
N THR A 225 9.89 -5.42 -11.07
CA THR A 225 10.87 -6.48 -11.21
C THR A 225 10.24 -7.86 -10.92
N THR A 226 10.97 -8.92 -11.23
CA THR A 226 10.50 -10.29 -10.94
C THR A 226 10.25 -10.49 -9.44
N GLU A 227 11.11 -9.96 -8.60
CA GLU A 227 11.00 -10.08 -7.13
C GLU A 227 9.77 -9.32 -6.60
N GLU A 228 9.47 -8.13 -7.13
CA GLU A 228 8.26 -7.38 -6.81
C GLU A 228 6.99 -8.13 -7.21
N ILE A 229 7.00 -8.74 -8.41
CA ILE A 229 5.88 -9.54 -8.91
C ILE A 229 5.62 -10.76 -8.01
N GLU A 230 6.67 -11.40 -7.48
CA GLU A 230 6.51 -12.52 -6.54
C GLU A 230 5.82 -12.09 -5.24
N LEU A 231 6.19 -10.93 -4.68
CA LEU A 231 5.53 -10.37 -3.48
C LEU A 231 4.08 -9.98 -3.76
N LEU A 232 3.81 -9.32 -4.89
CA LEU A 232 2.44 -9.00 -5.32
C LEU A 232 1.58 -10.27 -5.48
N ARG A 233 2.10 -11.30 -6.14
CA ARG A 233 1.39 -12.59 -6.28
C ARG A 233 1.03 -13.19 -4.93
N LYS A 234 1.89 -13.03 -3.92
CA LYS A 234 1.63 -13.53 -2.58
C LYS A 234 0.55 -12.70 -1.87
N ALA A 235 0.60 -11.37 -1.94
CA ALA A 235 -0.44 -10.49 -1.44
C ALA A 235 -1.80 -10.80 -2.08
N VAL A 236 -1.83 -10.93 -3.41
CA VAL A 236 -3.02 -11.30 -4.19
C VAL A 236 -3.57 -12.66 -3.77
N MET A 237 -2.72 -13.68 -3.61
CA MET A 237 -3.17 -15.02 -3.19
C MET A 237 -3.76 -15.00 -1.77
N ILE A 238 -3.13 -14.28 -0.84
CA ILE A 238 -3.65 -14.11 0.53
C ILE A 238 -5.03 -13.47 0.50
N SER A 239 -5.21 -12.41 -0.30
CA SER A 239 -6.48 -11.70 -0.47
C SER A 239 -7.55 -12.60 -1.09
N CYS A 240 -7.20 -13.37 -2.12
CA CYS A 240 -8.09 -14.35 -2.73
C CYS A 240 -8.58 -15.40 -1.72
N VAL A 241 -7.67 -15.92 -0.88
CA VAL A 241 -8.06 -16.88 0.18
C VAL A 241 -9.01 -16.21 1.18
N GLY A 242 -8.77 -14.93 1.52
CA GLY A 242 -9.69 -14.15 2.34
C GLY A 242 -11.09 -14.08 1.75
N GLN A 243 -11.22 -13.72 0.47
CA GLN A 243 -12.49 -13.69 -0.27
C GLN A 243 -13.18 -15.07 -0.26
N VAL A 244 -12.43 -16.13 -0.54
CA VAL A 244 -12.96 -17.51 -0.57
C VAL A 244 -13.46 -17.98 0.80
N GLU A 245 -12.73 -17.67 1.88
CA GLU A 245 -13.17 -18.07 3.21
C GLU A 245 -14.41 -17.28 3.67
N VAL A 246 -14.55 -16.02 3.27
CA VAL A 246 -15.81 -15.29 3.48
C VAL A 246 -16.95 -15.95 2.69
N MET A 247 -16.76 -16.27 1.39
CA MET A 247 -17.79 -16.95 0.58
C MET A 247 -18.32 -18.23 1.24
N LYS A 248 -17.42 -19.01 1.87
CA LYS A 248 -17.78 -20.26 2.55
C LYS A 248 -18.42 -20.05 3.92
N ALA A 249 -18.10 -18.96 4.60
CA ALA A 249 -18.50 -18.75 6.00
C ALA A 249 -19.75 -17.90 6.17
N ILE A 250 -20.08 -17.05 5.20
CA ILE A 250 -21.16 -16.08 5.32
C ILE A 250 -22.52 -16.74 5.49
N GLU A 251 -23.31 -16.22 6.43
CA GLU A 251 -24.68 -16.62 6.69
C GLU A 251 -25.57 -15.38 6.94
N PRO A 252 -26.87 -15.43 6.58
CA PRO A 252 -27.79 -14.35 6.96
C PRO A 252 -27.79 -14.12 8.47
N GLY A 253 -27.81 -12.87 8.87
CA GLY A 253 -27.72 -12.46 10.28
C GLY A 253 -26.33 -12.09 10.75
N MET A 254 -25.26 -12.42 10.03
CA MET A 254 -23.91 -11.92 10.31
C MET A 254 -23.84 -10.41 10.12
N SER A 255 -22.98 -9.75 10.87
CA SER A 255 -22.68 -8.33 10.70
C SER A 255 -21.58 -8.10 9.65
N GLU A 256 -21.51 -6.89 9.09
CA GLU A 256 -20.39 -6.48 8.21
C GLU A 256 -19.04 -6.65 8.91
N ARG A 257 -18.99 -6.41 10.24
CA ARG A 257 -17.75 -6.59 11.05
C ARG A 257 -17.35 -8.04 11.23
N GLU A 258 -18.27 -8.96 11.32
CA GLU A 258 -17.95 -10.41 11.34
C GLU A 258 -17.31 -10.82 10.01
N ILE A 259 -17.86 -10.34 8.89
CA ILE A 259 -17.29 -10.57 7.56
C ILE A 259 -15.89 -9.96 7.46
N GLN A 260 -15.70 -8.71 7.91
CA GLN A 260 -14.39 -8.09 8.02
C GLN A 260 -13.42 -8.92 8.85
N GLY A 261 -13.84 -9.42 9.99
CA GLY A 261 -12.99 -10.24 10.87
C GLY A 261 -12.55 -11.56 10.26
N ILE A 262 -13.35 -12.16 9.37
CA ILE A 262 -13.01 -13.43 8.70
C ILE A 262 -11.81 -13.23 7.76
N HIS A 263 -11.85 -12.25 6.85
CA HIS A 263 -10.73 -12.07 5.91
C HIS A 263 -9.48 -11.50 6.59
N GLU A 264 -9.62 -10.62 7.58
CA GLU A 264 -8.49 -10.10 8.35
C GLU A 264 -7.79 -11.21 9.15
N TYR A 265 -8.54 -12.19 9.68
CA TYR A 265 -7.95 -13.38 10.28
C TYR A 265 -7.09 -14.14 9.25
N VAL A 266 -7.60 -14.34 8.03
CA VAL A 266 -6.87 -15.01 6.95
C VAL A 266 -5.58 -14.26 6.62
N PHE A 267 -5.63 -12.93 6.50
CA PHE A 267 -4.47 -12.11 6.22
C PHE A 267 -3.38 -12.30 7.30
N LYS A 268 -3.75 -12.18 8.58
CA LYS A 268 -2.82 -12.40 9.70
C LYS A 268 -2.33 -13.85 9.79
N LYS A 269 -3.17 -14.85 9.44
CA LYS A 269 -2.78 -16.26 9.37
C LYS A 269 -1.65 -16.50 8.37
N TYR A 270 -1.63 -15.78 7.26
CA TYR A 270 -0.61 -15.87 6.23
C TYR A 270 0.48 -14.81 6.35
N GLN A 271 0.55 -14.14 7.52
CA GLN A 271 1.63 -13.20 7.88
C GLN A 271 1.64 -11.91 7.04
N ALA A 272 0.51 -11.51 6.45
CA ALA A 272 0.37 -10.16 5.95
C ALA A 272 0.55 -9.16 7.10
N GLU A 273 1.39 -8.17 6.91
CA GLU A 273 1.71 -7.19 7.93
C GLU A 273 0.48 -6.37 8.31
N ASP A 274 -0.25 -5.91 7.31
CA ASP A 274 -1.46 -5.11 7.51
C ASP A 274 -2.45 -5.28 6.35
N LEU A 275 -3.46 -4.44 6.35
CA LEU A 275 -4.35 -4.20 5.22
C LEU A 275 -3.67 -3.18 4.30
N GLY A 276 -3.74 -3.38 2.99
CA GLY A 276 -3.25 -2.38 2.02
C GLY A 276 -4.05 -1.08 2.06
N TYR A 277 -5.31 -1.18 2.50
CA TYR A 277 -6.26 -0.09 2.74
C TYR A 277 -7.37 -0.56 3.68
N PRO A 278 -8.12 0.36 4.34
CA PRO A 278 -9.23 -0.03 5.21
C PRO A 278 -10.26 -0.88 4.47
N SER A 279 -10.58 -2.06 5.00
CA SER A 279 -11.52 -3.01 4.39
C SER A 279 -12.88 -2.37 4.12
N ILE A 280 -13.41 -2.53 2.91
CA ILE A 280 -14.73 -2.10 2.50
C ILE A 280 -15.65 -3.33 2.51
N VAL A 281 -16.67 -3.32 3.37
CA VAL A 281 -17.61 -4.44 3.53
C VAL A 281 -19.02 -3.88 3.60
N GLY A 282 -19.69 -3.73 2.45
CA GLY A 282 -20.98 -3.06 2.34
C GLY A 282 -22.12 -3.99 1.99
N GLY A 283 -23.04 -4.25 2.93
CA GLY A 283 -24.25 -5.08 2.74
C GLY A 283 -25.43 -4.25 2.20
N GLY A 284 -26.08 -4.71 1.11
CA GLY A 284 -27.22 -4.07 0.51
C GLY A 284 -26.91 -2.63 0.07
N HIS A 285 -27.67 -1.66 0.59
CA HIS A 285 -27.49 -0.24 0.23
C HIS A 285 -26.11 0.33 0.59
N ASN A 286 -25.45 -0.18 1.64
CA ASN A 286 -24.10 0.25 2.01
C ASN A 286 -23.08 -0.02 0.90
N GLY A 287 -23.27 -1.07 0.10
CA GLY A 287 -22.44 -1.34 -1.08
C GLY A 287 -22.52 -0.28 -2.18
N CYS A 288 -23.51 0.63 -2.14
CA CYS A 288 -23.58 1.78 -3.05
C CYS A 288 -22.62 2.93 -2.65
N ILE A 289 -21.97 2.86 -1.50
CA ILE A 289 -20.96 3.83 -1.05
C ILE A 289 -19.58 3.26 -1.43
N LEU A 290 -18.88 3.91 -2.34
CA LEU A 290 -17.68 3.37 -2.99
C LEU A 290 -16.57 2.99 -2.00
N HIS A 291 -16.29 3.84 -1.02
CA HIS A 291 -15.29 3.62 0.04
C HIS A 291 -15.98 3.50 1.40
N TYR A 292 -16.90 2.54 1.54
CA TYR A 292 -17.63 2.28 2.78
C TYR A 292 -16.75 1.49 3.76
N THR A 293 -16.06 2.17 4.64
CA THR A 293 -15.13 1.60 5.64
C THR A 293 -15.72 1.52 7.05
N ASP A 294 -16.95 2.01 7.26
CA ASP A 294 -17.59 1.97 8.58
C ASP A 294 -17.92 0.56 9.04
N ASN A 295 -18.40 -0.28 8.13
CA ASN A 295 -18.75 -1.69 8.35
C ASN A 295 -19.65 -1.87 9.58
N TYR A 296 -20.70 -1.02 9.72
CA TYR A 296 -21.50 -0.97 10.95
C TYR A 296 -22.81 -1.74 10.91
N LYS A 297 -23.21 -2.27 9.77
CA LYS A 297 -24.47 -3.00 9.68
C LYS A 297 -24.45 -4.24 10.58
N PRO A 298 -25.35 -4.32 11.60
CA PRO A 298 -25.26 -5.34 12.62
C PRO A 298 -25.81 -6.70 12.17
N SER A 299 -26.56 -6.75 11.08
CA SER A 299 -27.15 -7.97 10.55
C SER A 299 -27.46 -7.83 9.07
N LEU A 300 -26.95 -8.75 8.27
CA LEU A 300 -27.19 -8.86 6.84
C LEU A 300 -28.52 -9.59 6.59
N ASP A 301 -29.35 -9.02 5.72
CA ASP A 301 -30.58 -9.67 5.27
C ASP A 301 -30.28 -10.78 4.26
N ASN A 302 -31.07 -11.84 4.26
CA ASN A 302 -30.89 -12.98 3.39
C ASN A 302 -31.12 -12.69 1.89
N LYS A 303 -31.68 -11.54 1.54
CA LYS A 303 -31.90 -11.11 0.15
C LYS A 303 -30.88 -10.11 -0.36
N GLU A 304 -29.94 -9.70 0.47
CA GLU A 304 -28.94 -8.69 0.12
C GLU A 304 -27.75 -9.29 -0.62
N LEU A 305 -27.09 -8.44 -1.41
CA LEU A 305 -25.70 -8.62 -1.80
C LEU A 305 -24.81 -8.00 -0.74
N ILE A 306 -23.60 -8.52 -0.59
CA ILE A 306 -22.51 -7.88 0.11
C ILE A 306 -21.35 -7.65 -0.86
N LEU A 307 -20.91 -6.41 -0.94
CA LEU A 307 -19.72 -6.00 -1.68
C LEU A 307 -18.55 -5.96 -0.71
N MET A 308 -17.47 -6.66 -1.05
CA MET A 308 -16.27 -6.76 -0.24
C MET A 308 -15.06 -6.42 -1.10
N ASP A 309 -14.39 -5.35 -0.72
CA ASP A 309 -13.20 -4.83 -1.38
C ASP A 309 -12.04 -4.89 -0.37
N LEU A 310 -11.11 -5.80 -0.62
CA LEU A 310 -10.19 -6.33 0.37
C LEU A 310 -8.81 -6.56 -0.24
N GLY A 311 -7.79 -5.94 0.34
CA GLY A 311 -6.40 -6.11 -0.07
C GLY A 311 -5.47 -6.37 1.11
N ALA A 312 -4.70 -7.46 1.06
CA ALA A 312 -3.62 -7.73 2.01
C ALA A 312 -2.36 -6.98 1.61
N GLU A 313 -1.65 -6.44 2.59
CA GLU A 313 -0.28 -5.96 2.41
C GLU A 313 0.71 -7.03 2.84
N PHE A 314 1.57 -7.44 1.92
CA PHE A 314 2.63 -8.40 2.18
C PHE A 314 3.99 -7.80 1.79
N HIS A 315 4.85 -7.61 2.79
CA HIS A 315 6.17 -6.98 2.65
C HIS A 315 6.12 -5.60 1.92
N GLY A 316 5.06 -4.83 2.24
CA GLY A 316 4.78 -3.53 1.66
C GLY A 316 4.02 -3.56 0.34
N TYR A 317 3.89 -4.72 -0.33
CA TYR A 317 3.12 -4.84 -1.58
C TYR A 317 1.67 -5.17 -1.28
N THR A 318 0.75 -4.39 -1.86
CA THR A 318 -0.68 -4.52 -1.63
C THR A 318 -1.41 -5.10 -2.84
N ALA A 319 -2.36 -6.00 -2.57
CA ALA A 319 -3.36 -6.45 -3.53
C ALA A 319 -4.60 -5.57 -3.45
N ASP A 320 -5.49 -5.70 -4.47
CA ASP A 320 -6.77 -5.01 -4.52
C ASP A 320 -7.83 -5.89 -5.21
N ILE A 321 -8.75 -6.46 -4.43
CA ILE A 321 -9.70 -7.45 -4.96
C ILE A 321 -11.10 -7.19 -4.42
N THR A 322 -12.03 -6.83 -5.30
CA THR A 322 -13.44 -6.76 -4.95
C THR A 322 -14.21 -7.99 -5.44
N ARG A 323 -15.05 -8.52 -4.56
CA ARG A 323 -16.11 -9.48 -4.89
C ARG A 323 -17.44 -9.01 -4.32
N THR A 324 -18.50 -9.25 -5.08
CA THR A 324 -19.88 -9.05 -4.63
C THR A 324 -20.59 -10.40 -4.63
N ILE A 325 -21.16 -10.79 -3.50
CA ILE A 325 -21.80 -12.10 -3.32
C ILE A 325 -23.18 -11.99 -2.67
N PRO A 326 -24.11 -12.95 -2.92
CA PRO A 326 -25.40 -12.97 -2.25
C PRO A 326 -25.27 -13.55 -0.84
N VAL A 327 -25.83 -12.86 0.15
CA VAL A 327 -25.69 -13.28 1.57
C VAL A 327 -26.25 -14.70 1.82
N ASN A 328 -27.28 -15.11 1.09
CA ASN A 328 -27.90 -16.43 1.22
C ASN A 328 -27.34 -17.50 0.27
N GLY A 329 -26.26 -17.21 -0.44
CA GLY A 329 -25.63 -18.14 -1.38
C GLY A 329 -26.32 -18.27 -2.74
N LYS A 330 -27.32 -17.41 -3.05
CA LYS A 330 -28.08 -17.46 -4.31
C LYS A 330 -28.43 -16.07 -4.81
N PHE A 331 -27.98 -15.72 -6.02
CA PHE A 331 -28.35 -14.45 -6.66
C PHE A 331 -29.85 -14.44 -7.04
N SER A 332 -30.56 -13.32 -6.80
CA SER A 332 -31.85 -13.09 -7.42
C SER A 332 -31.71 -12.87 -8.94
N PRO A 333 -32.80 -12.97 -9.71
CA PRO A 333 -32.75 -12.68 -11.14
C PRO A 333 -32.19 -11.28 -11.45
N GLU A 334 -32.59 -10.26 -10.70
CA GLU A 334 -32.15 -8.87 -10.85
C GLU A 334 -30.67 -8.69 -10.47
N GLN A 335 -30.27 -9.24 -9.34
CA GLN A 335 -28.89 -9.23 -8.88
C GLN A 335 -27.95 -9.90 -9.90
N LYS A 336 -28.38 -11.06 -10.42
CA LYS A 336 -27.65 -11.80 -11.44
C LYS A 336 -27.46 -10.97 -12.71
N GLN A 337 -28.51 -10.27 -13.20
CA GLN A 337 -28.44 -9.45 -14.40
C GLN A 337 -27.41 -8.33 -14.26
N ILE A 338 -27.39 -7.61 -13.13
CA ILE A 338 -26.41 -6.56 -12.87
C ILE A 338 -25.00 -7.17 -12.70
N TYR A 339 -24.89 -8.29 -11.99
CA TYR A 339 -23.60 -8.96 -11.78
C TYR A 339 -22.97 -9.42 -13.10
N GLU A 340 -23.74 -10.07 -13.96
CA GLU A 340 -23.26 -10.54 -15.27
C GLU A 340 -22.92 -9.38 -16.20
N LEU A 341 -23.63 -8.24 -16.12
CA LEU A 341 -23.30 -7.02 -16.85
C LEU A 341 -21.93 -6.46 -16.42
N VAL A 342 -21.68 -6.38 -15.11
CA VAL A 342 -20.39 -5.92 -14.57
C VAL A 342 -19.25 -6.87 -14.96
N LEU A 343 -19.49 -8.17 -14.88
CA LEU A 343 -18.50 -9.17 -15.29
C LEU A 343 -18.17 -9.05 -16.79
N LEU A 344 -19.18 -8.84 -17.64
CA LEU A 344 -18.99 -8.62 -19.09
C LEU A 344 -18.14 -7.36 -19.34
N ALA A 345 -18.37 -6.29 -18.58
CA ALA A 345 -17.58 -5.06 -18.69
C ALA A 345 -16.12 -5.28 -18.28
N GLN A 346 -15.87 -6.06 -17.22
CA GLN A 346 -14.52 -6.43 -16.80
C GLN A 346 -13.82 -7.26 -17.88
N GLU A 347 -14.48 -8.27 -18.43
CA GLU A 347 -13.94 -9.12 -19.50
C GLU A 347 -13.63 -8.32 -20.77
N ALA A 348 -14.46 -7.33 -21.13
CA ALA A 348 -14.20 -6.46 -22.25
C ALA A 348 -12.94 -5.62 -22.04
N SER A 349 -12.78 -5.02 -20.85
CA SER A 349 -11.57 -4.28 -20.52
C SER A 349 -10.32 -5.16 -20.43
N MET A 350 -10.45 -6.39 -19.91
CA MET A 350 -9.38 -7.36 -19.89
C MET A 350 -8.90 -7.72 -21.30
N LYS A 351 -9.83 -7.88 -22.26
CA LYS A 351 -9.47 -8.12 -23.68
C LYS A 351 -8.78 -6.94 -24.35
N ALA A 352 -9.10 -5.71 -23.92
CA ALA A 352 -8.46 -4.48 -24.40
C ALA A 352 -7.10 -4.21 -23.74
N CYS A 353 -6.83 -4.84 -22.58
CA CYS A 353 -5.67 -4.61 -21.75
C CYS A 353 -4.41 -5.26 -22.36
N LYS A 354 -3.52 -4.44 -22.94
CA LYS A 354 -2.26 -4.89 -23.56
C LYS A 354 -1.26 -3.74 -23.63
N PRO A 355 0.04 -4.02 -23.82
CA PRO A 355 1.07 -2.99 -24.01
C PRO A 355 0.69 -1.97 -25.09
N GLY A 356 1.01 -0.70 -24.85
CA GLY A 356 0.73 0.43 -25.74
C GLY A 356 -0.67 1.04 -25.59
N VAL A 357 -1.56 0.45 -24.83
CA VAL A 357 -2.88 1.00 -24.51
C VAL A 357 -2.78 2.00 -23.36
N GLU A 358 -3.50 3.11 -23.44
CA GLU A 358 -3.64 4.02 -22.29
C GLU A 358 -4.54 3.41 -21.22
N LEU A 359 -4.15 3.50 -19.97
CA LEU A 359 -4.90 2.98 -18.82
C LEU A 359 -6.35 3.48 -18.80
N SER A 360 -6.58 4.75 -19.13
CA SER A 360 -7.91 5.38 -19.22
C SER A 360 -8.83 4.75 -20.26
N HIS A 361 -8.27 4.10 -21.31
CA HIS A 361 -9.07 3.44 -22.35
C HIS A 361 -9.86 2.26 -21.78
N LEU A 362 -9.35 1.58 -20.76
CA LEU A 362 -10.07 0.48 -20.10
C LEU A 362 -11.40 0.97 -19.49
N THR A 363 -11.41 2.21 -18.96
CA THR A 363 -12.65 2.85 -18.46
C THR A 363 -13.64 3.13 -19.60
N VAL A 364 -13.16 3.55 -20.76
CA VAL A 364 -14.02 3.80 -21.93
C VAL A 364 -14.71 2.50 -22.34
N VAL A 365 -13.93 1.42 -22.50
CA VAL A 365 -14.43 0.09 -22.89
C VAL A 365 -15.47 -0.43 -21.88
N SER A 366 -15.17 -0.38 -20.58
CA SER A 366 -16.13 -0.80 -19.55
C SER A 366 -17.41 0.02 -19.59
N ARG A 367 -17.30 1.35 -19.76
CA ARG A 367 -18.45 2.26 -19.77
C ARG A 367 -19.37 2.00 -20.95
N GLU A 368 -18.85 1.73 -22.12
CA GLU A 368 -19.65 1.35 -23.31
C GLU A 368 -20.46 0.10 -23.03
N VAL A 369 -19.87 -0.95 -22.46
CA VAL A 369 -20.58 -2.19 -22.12
C VAL A 369 -21.65 -1.95 -21.05
N VAL A 370 -21.29 -1.24 -19.97
CA VAL A 370 -22.23 -0.96 -18.87
C VAL A 370 -23.40 -0.14 -19.37
N ASN A 371 -23.17 0.97 -20.09
CA ASN A 371 -24.25 1.83 -20.56
C ASN A 371 -25.21 1.08 -21.49
N LYS A 372 -24.69 0.29 -22.42
CA LYS A 372 -25.51 -0.54 -23.30
C LYS A 372 -26.38 -1.51 -22.48
N GLY A 373 -25.82 -2.23 -21.53
CA GLY A 373 -26.57 -3.14 -20.68
C GLY A 373 -27.60 -2.44 -19.80
N LEU A 374 -27.30 -1.25 -19.25
CA LEU A 374 -28.26 -0.47 -18.48
C LEU A 374 -29.46 0.00 -19.34
N VAL A 375 -29.27 0.30 -20.63
CA VAL A 375 -30.35 0.57 -21.57
C VAL A 375 -31.20 -0.68 -21.81
N GLU A 376 -30.55 -1.84 -22.05
CA GLU A 376 -31.24 -3.12 -22.29
C GLU A 376 -32.08 -3.56 -21.08
N LEU A 377 -31.62 -3.21 -19.86
CA LEU A 377 -32.34 -3.49 -18.60
C LEU A 377 -33.42 -2.41 -18.27
N GLY A 378 -33.50 -1.34 -19.05
CA GLY A 378 -34.45 -0.24 -18.83
C GLY A 378 -34.12 0.64 -17.63
N ILE A 379 -32.85 0.64 -17.19
CA ILE A 379 -32.35 1.44 -16.04
C ILE A 379 -32.04 2.87 -16.50
N ILE A 380 -31.51 3.05 -17.70
CA ILE A 380 -31.32 4.33 -18.39
C ILE A 380 -32.01 4.30 -19.75
N GLN A 381 -32.25 5.48 -20.34
CA GLN A 381 -33.00 5.57 -21.60
C GLN A 381 -32.11 5.49 -22.85
N THR A 382 -30.87 5.99 -22.76
CA THR A 382 -29.90 6.00 -23.86
C THR A 382 -28.49 5.78 -23.34
N GLU A 383 -27.62 5.19 -24.16
CA GLU A 383 -26.20 4.94 -23.78
C GLU A 383 -25.41 6.23 -23.47
N THR A 384 -25.88 7.39 -23.93
CA THR A 384 -25.25 8.69 -23.69
C THR A 384 -25.87 9.45 -22.53
N GLU A 385 -26.88 8.89 -21.87
CA GLU A 385 -27.50 9.48 -20.69
C GLU A 385 -26.49 9.69 -19.56
N LYS A 386 -26.53 10.87 -18.93
CA LYS A 386 -25.71 11.13 -17.76
C LYS A 386 -26.35 10.51 -16.53
N HIS A 387 -25.65 9.60 -15.90
CA HIS A 387 -26.08 8.91 -14.69
C HIS A 387 -24.94 8.74 -13.70
N LEU A 388 -25.25 8.35 -12.46
CA LEU A 388 -24.29 8.09 -11.40
C LEU A 388 -24.20 6.60 -11.04
N PHE A 389 -24.78 5.71 -11.86
CA PHE A 389 -24.73 4.27 -11.59
C PHE A 389 -23.36 3.65 -11.85
N PHE A 390 -22.47 4.36 -12.56
CA PHE A 390 -21.07 3.98 -12.77
C PHE A 390 -20.18 5.23 -12.71
N PRO A 391 -19.79 5.73 -11.52
CA PRO A 391 -19.19 7.05 -11.34
C PRO A 391 -17.66 7.09 -11.41
N HIS A 392 -16.95 5.95 -11.40
CA HIS A 392 -15.48 5.91 -11.26
C HIS A 392 -14.75 5.38 -12.49
N GLY A 393 -13.42 5.47 -12.48
CA GLY A 393 -12.53 4.78 -13.40
C GLY A 393 -12.43 3.30 -13.05
N VAL A 394 -11.90 2.48 -13.98
CA VAL A 394 -11.85 1.03 -13.76
C VAL A 394 -10.45 0.50 -13.53
N SER A 395 -9.43 1.34 -13.44
CA SER A 395 -8.07 0.82 -13.34
C SER A 395 -7.11 1.85 -12.76
N HIS A 396 -6.25 1.36 -11.90
CA HIS A 396 -5.08 2.05 -11.36
C HIS A 396 -3.91 1.08 -11.22
N HIS A 397 -2.71 1.62 -11.02
CA HIS A 397 -1.54 0.80 -10.69
C HIS A 397 -1.61 0.32 -9.25
N ILE A 398 -1.07 -0.87 -8.99
CA ILE A 398 -0.86 -1.43 -7.65
C ILE A 398 0.61 -1.76 -7.42
N GLY A 399 1.02 -1.80 -6.16
CA GLY A 399 2.40 -2.12 -5.75
C GLY A 399 2.66 -1.84 -4.28
N LEU A 400 3.63 -0.99 -3.96
CA LEU A 400 3.88 -0.49 -2.60
C LEU A 400 2.85 0.54 -2.11
N ASP A 401 1.86 0.79 -2.91
CA ASP A 401 0.68 1.60 -2.59
C ASP A 401 -0.50 0.99 -3.35
N VAL A 402 -1.71 1.03 -2.79
CA VAL A 402 -2.91 0.56 -3.49
C VAL A 402 -3.15 1.37 -4.76
N HIS A 403 -2.93 2.67 -4.72
CA HIS A 403 -2.91 3.56 -5.89
C HIS A 403 -1.47 3.90 -6.25
N ASP A 404 -0.71 2.90 -6.72
CA ASP A 404 0.72 3.03 -6.98
C ASP A 404 1.04 3.95 -8.15
N LYS A 405 2.30 4.39 -8.19
CA LYS A 405 2.85 5.21 -9.27
C LYS A 405 3.09 4.37 -10.51
N GLY A 406 2.81 4.93 -11.67
CA GLY A 406 3.08 4.28 -12.95
C GLY A 406 2.85 5.21 -14.14
N HIS A 407 3.14 4.72 -15.33
CA HIS A 407 2.93 5.45 -16.58
C HIS A 407 1.48 5.30 -17.04
N ARG A 408 1.01 6.25 -17.82
CA ARG A 408 -0.36 6.21 -18.40
C ARG A 408 -0.51 5.14 -19.48
N VAL A 409 0.55 4.86 -20.21
CA VAL A 409 0.58 3.85 -21.27
C VAL A 409 1.07 2.54 -20.67
N LEU A 410 0.34 1.47 -20.87
CA LEU A 410 0.66 0.15 -20.33
C LEU A 410 1.92 -0.42 -20.99
N GLU A 411 2.79 -0.97 -20.15
CA GLU A 411 4.02 -1.64 -20.51
C GLU A 411 4.10 -3.03 -19.84
N PRO A 412 4.81 -4.01 -20.42
CA PRO A 412 5.01 -5.30 -19.75
C PRO A 412 5.58 -5.15 -18.35
N ASN A 413 5.13 -6.00 -17.43
CA ASN A 413 5.43 -6.00 -15.99
C ASN A 413 4.82 -4.84 -15.19
N MET A 414 3.91 -4.06 -15.75
CA MET A 414 3.05 -3.23 -14.93
C MET A 414 1.99 -4.08 -14.25
N ALA A 415 1.64 -3.76 -13.00
CA ALA A 415 0.54 -4.37 -12.26
C ALA A 415 -0.57 -3.33 -12.06
N ILE A 416 -1.80 -3.71 -12.40
CA ILE A 416 -2.97 -2.83 -12.40
C ILE A 416 -4.22 -3.56 -11.92
N THR A 417 -5.25 -2.80 -11.52
CA THR A 417 -6.61 -3.32 -11.31
C THR A 417 -7.46 -3.23 -12.57
N ILE A 418 -8.54 -4.03 -12.66
CA ILE A 418 -9.68 -3.79 -13.54
C ILE A 418 -10.95 -4.04 -12.72
N GLU A 419 -11.71 -2.94 -12.43
CA GLU A 419 -12.72 -2.87 -11.37
C GLU A 419 -14.04 -2.20 -11.80
N PRO A 420 -14.71 -2.56 -12.88
CA PRO A 420 -16.01 -1.96 -13.19
C PRO A 420 -17.05 -2.22 -12.10
N GLY A 421 -17.99 -1.28 -11.95
CA GLY A 421 -19.08 -1.44 -10.99
C GLY A 421 -20.37 -0.76 -11.44
N VAL A 422 -21.50 -1.25 -10.90
CA VAL A 422 -22.83 -0.65 -11.03
C VAL A 422 -23.45 -0.53 -9.65
N TYR A 423 -23.90 0.67 -9.31
CA TYR A 423 -24.43 1.01 -7.99
C TYR A 423 -25.78 1.70 -8.16
N ILE A 424 -26.85 1.07 -7.66
CA ILE A 424 -28.23 1.58 -7.79
C ILE A 424 -28.78 1.88 -6.39
N PRO A 425 -28.61 3.11 -5.89
CA PRO A 425 -29.09 3.48 -4.55
C PRO A 425 -30.61 3.36 -4.44
N ASN A 426 -31.09 3.16 -3.21
CA ASN A 426 -32.51 3.24 -2.91
C ASN A 426 -33.08 4.61 -3.35
N ASN A 427 -34.31 4.62 -3.82
CA ASN A 427 -35.00 5.81 -4.31
C ASN A 427 -34.37 6.45 -5.56
N SER A 428 -33.54 5.70 -6.31
CA SER A 428 -33.12 6.12 -7.65
C SER A 428 -34.30 6.25 -8.59
N ALA A 429 -34.15 7.02 -9.66
CA ALA A 429 -35.16 7.17 -10.71
C ALA A 429 -35.22 5.93 -11.62
N THR A 430 -35.35 4.74 -11.03
CA THR A 430 -35.42 3.43 -11.69
C THR A 430 -36.54 2.59 -11.08
N ASP A 431 -36.88 1.47 -11.72
CA ASP A 431 -37.79 0.48 -11.11
C ASP A 431 -37.25 0.04 -9.73
N PRO A 432 -38.08 0.05 -8.67
CA PRO A 432 -37.66 -0.36 -7.32
C PRO A 432 -37.02 -1.74 -7.21
N LYS A 433 -37.26 -2.64 -8.16
CA LYS A 433 -36.62 -3.97 -8.19
C LYS A 433 -35.08 -3.90 -8.28
N TRP A 434 -34.53 -2.78 -8.76
CA TRP A 434 -33.10 -2.53 -8.89
C TRP A 434 -32.46 -1.89 -7.64
N TRP A 435 -33.26 -1.31 -6.75
CA TRP A 435 -32.77 -0.53 -5.63
C TRP A 435 -31.95 -1.36 -4.65
N GLY A 436 -30.86 -0.78 -4.16
CA GLY A 436 -29.93 -1.42 -3.24
C GLY A 436 -29.04 -2.47 -3.87
N ILE A 437 -29.06 -2.62 -5.21
CA ILE A 437 -28.11 -3.49 -5.91
C ILE A 437 -26.84 -2.70 -6.18
N ALA A 438 -25.75 -3.14 -5.57
CA ALA A 438 -24.40 -2.64 -5.80
C ALA A 438 -23.51 -3.81 -6.17
N VAL A 439 -22.80 -3.71 -7.28
CA VAL A 439 -21.86 -4.73 -7.76
C VAL A 439 -20.58 -4.04 -8.21
N ARG A 440 -19.44 -4.45 -7.65
CA ARG A 440 -18.10 -4.25 -8.20
C ARG A 440 -17.43 -5.62 -8.32
N ILE A 441 -16.74 -5.84 -9.42
CA ILE A 441 -15.87 -7.01 -9.62
C ILE A 441 -14.51 -6.47 -10.00
N GLU A 442 -13.53 -6.76 -9.18
CA GLU A 442 -12.18 -6.26 -9.31
C GLU A 442 -11.18 -7.38 -9.20
N ASP A 443 -10.20 -7.30 -10.06
CA ASP A 443 -9.09 -8.23 -10.08
C ASP A 443 -7.78 -7.50 -10.36
N ASP A 444 -6.70 -8.08 -9.85
CA ASP A 444 -5.33 -7.67 -10.11
C ASP A 444 -4.80 -8.34 -11.37
N PHE A 445 -4.16 -7.55 -12.22
CA PHE A 445 -3.59 -8.00 -13.48
C PHE A 445 -2.12 -7.60 -13.62
N LEU A 446 -1.33 -8.53 -14.17
CA LEU A 446 0.03 -8.25 -14.63
C LEU A 446 0.02 -8.07 -16.14
N ILE A 447 0.56 -6.95 -16.63
CA ILE A 447 0.71 -6.73 -18.06
C ILE A 447 1.83 -7.63 -18.60
N THR A 448 1.50 -8.43 -19.62
CA THR A 448 2.42 -9.31 -20.31
C THR A 448 2.90 -8.68 -21.62
N LYS A 449 3.72 -9.38 -22.40
CA LYS A 449 4.17 -8.89 -23.73
C LYS A 449 3.04 -8.77 -24.74
N GLU A 450 1.97 -9.54 -24.59
CA GLU A 450 0.90 -9.67 -25.58
C GLU A 450 -0.49 -9.26 -25.09
N GLY A 451 -0.67 -9.13 -23.76
CA GLY A 451 -1.94 -8.83 -23.12
C GLY A 451 -1.78 -8.62 -21.62
N CYS A 452 -2.64 -9.24 -20.84
CA CYS A 452 -2.53 -9.25 -19.38
C CYS A 452 -2.80 -10.64 -18.79
N GLU A 453 -2.20 -10.92 -17.65
CA GLU A 453 -2.40 -12.11 -16.84
C GLU A 453 -3.29 -11.76 -15.65
N LEU A 454 -4.33 -12.54 -15.41
CA LEU A 454 -5.16 -12.44 -14.21
C LEU A 454 -4.45 -13.06 -13.01
N LEU A 455 -4.07 -12.24 -12.03
CA LEU A 455 -3.36 -12.69 -10.82
C LEU A 455 -4.32 -13.27 -9.78
N SER A 456 -5.52 -12.70 -9.66
CA SER A 456 -6.53 -13.02 -8.62
C SER A 456 -7.52 -14.12 -9.00
N GLY A 457 -7.19 -14.91 -10.02
CA GLY A 457 -8.08 -15.96 -10.55
C GLY A 457 -8.45 -17.08 -9.57
N TYR A 458 -7.82 -17.16 -8.40
CA TYR A 458 -8.20 -18.11 -7.35
C TYR A 458 -9.54 -17.75 -6.69
N ALA A 459 -9.91 -16.48 -6.61
CA ALA A 459 -11.20 -16.03 -6.10
C ALA A 459 -12.27 -16.14 -7.20
N PRO A 460 -13.34 -16.94 -7.04
CA PRO A 460 -14.40 -17.12 -8.04
C PRO A 460 -14.99 -15.79 -8.52
N ARG A 461 -15.27 -15.70 -9.84
CA ARG A 461 -15.85 -14.50 -10.49
C ARG A 461 -17.20 -14.74 -11.14
N THR A 462 -17.47 -15.95 -11.63
CA THR A 462 -18.76 -16.21 -12.26
C THR A 462 -19.85 -16.49 -11.22
N VAL A 463 -21.09 -16.16 -11.55
CA VAL A 463 -22.24 -16.48 -10.68
C VAL A 463 -22.26 -17.95 -10.29
N ALA A 464 -22.01 -18.85 -11.25
CA ALA A 464 -22.03 -20.29 -11.00
C ALA A 464 -20.92 -20.74 -10.03
N ASP A 465 -19.70 -20.22 -10.19
CA ASP A 465 -18.56 -20.58 -9.34
C ASP A 465 -18.72 -20.01 -7.91
N ILE A 466 -19.24 -18.77 -7.78
CA ILE A 466 -19.55 -18.17 -6.47
C ILE A 466 -20.60 -19.01 -5.74
N GLU A 467 -21.73 -19.31 -6.38
CA GLU A 467 -22.78 -20.12 -5.76
C GLU A 467 -22.33 -21.55 -5.44
N ALA A 468 -21.37 -22.08 -6.20
CA ALA A 468 -20.75 -23.38 -5.91
C ALA A 468 -19.78 -23.29 -4.73
N MET A 469 -18.96 -22.24 -4.65
CA MET A 469 -18.03 -22.00 -3.54
C MET A 469 -18.77 -21.79 -2.22
N MET A 470 -19.86 -21.03 -2.22
CA MET A 470 -20.66 -20.76 -1.03
C MET A 470 -21.35 -22.00 -0.44
N LYS A 471 -21.44 -23.10 -1.19
CA LYS A 471 -21.94 -24.41 -0.67
C LYS A 471 -20.87 -25.22 0.05
N GLN A 472 -19.60 -24.80 -0.04
CA GLN A 472 -18.52 -25.53 0.61
C GLN A 472 -18.44 -25.15 2.09
N PRO A 473 -18.13 -26.11 3.00
CA PRO A 473 -18.01 -25.79 4.41
C PRO A 473 -16.76 -24.96 4.68
N SER A 474 -16.90 -23.92 5.50
CA SER A 474 -15.75 -23.19 6.04
C SER A 474 -15.23 -23.82 7.32
N PRO A 475 -13.92 -23.97 7.51
CA PRO A 475 -13.35 -24.35 8.80
C PRO A 475 -13.69 -23.33 9.91
N LEU A 476 -13.96 -22.07 9.53
CA LEU A 476 -14.25 -20.96 10.45
C LEU A 476 -15.69 -21.03 11.01
N GLN A 477 -16.63 -21.71 10.35
CA GLN A 477 -17.99 -21.93 10.88
C GLN A 477 -18.02 -22.68 12.21
N LYS A 478 -16.95 -23.41 12.54
CA LYS A 478 -16.84 -24.14 13.82
C LYS A 478 -16.33 -23.27 14.96
N PHE A 479 -15.86 -22.05 14.66
CA PHE A 479 -15.31 -21.14 15.64
C PHE A 479 -16.43 -20.34 16.30
N LYS A 480 -17.06 -20.94 17.34
CA LYS A 480 -18.14 -20.30 18.08
C LYS A 480 -17.62 -19.64 19.34
N LEU A 481 -17.84 -18.34 19.45
CA LEU A 481 -17.58 -17.56 20.66
C LEU A 481 -18.83 -17.49 21.55
N PRO A 482 -18.68 -17.32 22.88
CA PRO A 482 -19.80 -17.12 23.77
C PRO A 482 -20.51 -15.79 23.49
N GLU A 483 -21.84 -15.75 23.68
CA GLU A 483 -22.58 -14.48 23.63
C GLU A 483 -22.11 -13.56 24.78
N LEU A 484 -21.82 -12.28 24.46
CA LEU A 484 -21.35 -11.30 25.44
C LEU A 484 -22.44 -10.86 26.42
N GLU A 485 -23.70 -10.86 25.97
CA GLU A 485 -24.86 -10.61 26.83
C GLU A 485 -25.69 -11.87 26.97
N PRO A 486 -25.86 -12.41 28.20
CA PRO A 486 -26.78 -13.49 28.39
C PRO A 486 -28.20 -13.01 28.08
N LYS A 487 -28.94 -13.78 27.26
CA LYS A 487 -30.36 -13.50 26.97
C LYS A 487 -31.05 -13.24 28.29
N LYS A 488 -31.62 -12.06 28.49
CA LYS A 488 -32.50 -11.79 29.64
C LYS A 488 -33.61 -12.85 29.60
N LYS A 489 -33.66 -13.69 30.65
CA LYS A 489 -34.66 -14.74 30.81
C LYS A 489 -36.05 -14.13 30.98
#